data_f056d2b0bad24fa9b030fe1dac2d8c2f
#
_entry.id   f056d2b0bad24fa9b030fe1dac2d8c2f
#
_cell.length_a   1.000
_cell.length_b   1.000
_cell.length_c   1.000
_cell.angle_alpha   90.00
_cell.angle_beta   90.00
_cell.angle_gamma   90.00
#
_symmetry.space_group_name_H-M   'P 1'
#
loop_
_entity.id
_entity.type
_entity.pdbx_description
1 polymer ?
#
loop_
_entity_poly.entity_id
_entity_poly.type
_entity_poly.pdbx_seq_one_letter_code
_entity_poly.pdbx_strand_id
1 'polypeptide(L)'
;MLSFKNRFITKVGVPIFKCPVLPFIHIYKLTNKAKKRISLSENGIGSKDDPVYLTAHRGSCADAPQNSLPAFKKAVELGYYTAECDIRLTKDDKWVVLHNDTVDSLFCQKGRIEDFTYDEVRTFTYKHGPNFWKYDGLKICSYEEYLDTFVGTNTRPQIEIKTETYDKLYTVVDAVKARGLEKSAIVISFDLKQLKEINKIDSNIELWYLIDKITPENIAEAQAIGDNVWLSPCYDSNDEDSIKLALDAGIGVSFWTVNTVEDAKKLYDLGVRYIESDIICK
;
A
#
# COMPACT_ATOMS: atom_id res chain seq x y z
N MET A 1 33.52 -6.98 -31.30
CA MET A 1 32.84 -5.71 -31.60
C MET A 1 31.44 -6.05 -32.09
N LEU A 2 30.47 -6.14 -31.23
CA LEU A 2 29.08 -6.43 -31.56
C LEU A 2 28.22 -5.22 -31.21
N SER A 3 27.78 -4.51 -32.24
CA SER A 3 26.88 -3.38 -32.16
C SER A 3 25.44 -3.88 -31.99
N PHE A 4 24.87 -3.77 -30.80
CA PHE A 4 23.42 -3.97 -30.62
C PHE A 4 22.73 -2.60 -30.67
N LYS A 5 22.22 -2.24 -31.83
CA LYS A 5 21.24 -1.16 -31.97
C LYS A 5 19.83 -1.71 -31.71
N ASN A 6 19.33 -1.61 -30.50
CA ASN A 6 17.89 -1.78 -30.25
C ASN A 6 17.22 -0.40 -30.35
N ARG A 7 16.59 -0.16 -31.48
CA ARG A 7 15.61 0.92 -31.66
C ARG A 7 14.23 0.39 -31.27
N PHE A 8 13.72 0.82 -30.12
CA PHE A 8 12.30 0.76 -29.85
C PHE A 8 11.70 2.11 -30.27
N ILE A 9 10.94 2.10 -31.35
CA ILE A 9 10.18 3.26 -31.83
C ILE A 9 8.72 2.98 -31.45
N THR A 10 8.17 3.73 -30.49
CA THR A 10 6.72 3.80 -30.32
C THR A 10 6.15 4.80 -31.33
N LYS A 11 4.93 4.54 -31.82
CA LYS A 11 4.23 5.33 -32.87
C LYS A 11 3.88 6.78 -32.47
N VAL A 12 4.27 7.24 -31.28
CA VAL A 12 4.09 8.62 -30.82
C VAL A 12 5.48 9.13 -30.46
N GLY A 13 5.97 10.13 -31.18
CA GLY A 13 7.36 10.62 -31.17
C GLY A 13 7.87 11.24 -29.86
N VAL A 14 7.66 10.61 -28.75
CA VAL A 14 8.24 10.97 -27.45
C VAL A 14 9.60 10.26 -27.32
N PRO A 15 10.72 10.96 -27.04
CA PRO A 15 12.01 10.32 -26.87
C PRO A 15 11.96 9.36 -25.69
N ILE A 16 12.09 8.05 -25.95
CA ILE A 16 12.28 7.07 -24.89
C ILE A 16 13.64 7.36 -24.26
N PHE A 17 13.62 7.91 -23.07
CA PHE A 17 14.83 8.04 -22.27
C PHE A 17 15.42 6.64 -22.06
N LYS A 18 16.62 6.40 -22.59
CA LYS A 18 17.33 5.14 -22.40
C LYS A 18 17.60 4.98 -20.90
N CYS A 19 16.91 4.06 -20.26
CA CYS A 19 17.26 3.65 -18.91
C CYS A 19 18.69 3.05 -18.93
N PRO A 20 19.65 3.57 -18.17
CA PRO A 20 21.05 3.14 -18.23
C PRO A 20 21.31 1.72 -17.67
N VAL A 21 20.28 0.96 -17.39
CA VAL A 21 20.31 -0.31 -16.63
C VAL A 21 20.68 -1.53 -17.48
N LEU A 22 20.71 -1.42 -18.80
CA LEU A 22 20.85 -2.55 -19.73
C LEU A 22 22.18 -3.37 -19.69
N PRO A 23 23.35 -2.85 -19.25
CA PRO A 23 24.54 -3.70 -19.17
C PRO A 23 24.60 -4.67 -17.98
N PHE A 24 23.73 -4.51 -16.96
CA PHE A 24 23.75 -5.30 -15.72
C PHE A 24 22.51 -6.19 -15.50
N ILE A 25 21.85 -6.61 -16.59
CA ILE A 25 20.62 -7.39 -16.55
C ILE A 25 20.67 -8.59 -15.59
N HIS A 26 21.81 -9.25 -15.47
CA HIS A 26 21.93 -10.44 -14.61
C HIS A 26 21.95 -10.08 -13.12
N ILE A 27 22.74 -9.08 -12.74
CA ILE A 27 22.80 -8.59 -11.35
C ILE A 27 21.46 -7.95 -10.99
N TYR A 28 20.86 -7.22 -11.91
CA TYR A 28 19.58 -6.55 -11.74
C TYR A 28 18.43 -7.55 -11.51
N LYS A 29 18.43 -8.68 -12.23
CA LYS A 29 17.45 -9.76 -12.00
C LYS A 29 17.64 -10.44 -10.65
N LEU A 30 18.87 -10.53 -10.14
CA LEU A 30 19.14 -11.11 -8.82
C LEU A 30 18.62 -10.24 -7.67
N THR A 31 18.76 -8.92 -7.77
CA THR A 31 18.31 -7.96 -6.74
C THR A 31 16.80 -7.70 -6.76
N ASN A 32 16.13 -7.98 -7.89
CA ASN A 32 14.69 -7.76 -8.08
C ASN A 32 13.90 -9.08 -8.23
N LYS A 33 14.40 -10.19 -7.70
CA LYS A 33 13.63 -11.44 -7.63
C LYS A 33 12.46 -11.31 -6.67
N ALA A 34 11.42 -12.10 -6.92
CA ALA A 34 10.37 -12.33 -5.94
C ALA A 34 10.99 -12.78 -4.61
N LYS A 35 10.54 -12.18 -3.52
CA LYS A 35 10.92 -12.61 -2.18
C LYS A 35 10.17 -13.90 -1.84
N LYS A 36 10.77 -14.74 -1.00
CA LYS A 36 10.07 -15.92 -0.47
C LYS A 36 8.99 -15.42 0.50
N ARG A 37 7.76 -15.83 0.25
CA ARG A 37 6.65 -15.56 1.17
C ARG A 37 6.73 -16.51 2.37
N ILE A 38 6.14 -16.05 3.47
CA ILE A 38 6.03 -16.79 4.73
C ILE A 38 4.54 -17.07 4.98
N SER A 39 4.16 -18.35 5.05
CA SER A 39 2.78 -18.71 5.39
C SER A 39 2.62 -18.79 6.91
N LEU A 40 1.61 -18.10 7.45
CA LEU A 40 1.27 -18.18 8.88
C LEU A 40 0.69 -19.56 9.23
N SER A 41 -0.18 -20.11 8.39
CA SER A 41 -0.80 -21.41 8.63
C SER A 41 0.22 -22.55 8.67
N GLU A 42 1.26 -22.52 7.81
CA GLU A 42 2.38 -23.49 7.85
C GLU A 42 3.19 -23.37 9.15
N ASN A 43 3.13 -22.24 9.83
CA ASN A 43 3.81 -21.97 11.10
C ASN A 43 2.88 -22.06 12.32
N GLY A 44 1.64 -22.55 12.15
CA GLY A 44 0.68 -22.76 13.23
C GLY A 44 0.13 -21.47 13.86
N ILE A 45 0.15 -20.35 13.11
CA ILE A 45 -0.37 -19.07 13.55
C ILE A 45 -1.71 -18.79 12.87
N GLY A 46 -2.75 -18.60 13.68
CA GLY A 46 -4.12 -18.48 13.21
C GLY A 46 -4.78 -19.83 12.88
N SER A 47 -6.10 -19.83 12.87
CA SER A 47 -6.93 -20.98 12.50
C SER A 47 -8.21 -20.49 11.81
N LYS A 48 -9.08 -21.41 11.40
CA LYS A 48 -10.39 -21.05 10.85
C LYS A 48 -11.27 -20.35 11.90
N ASP A 49 -11.15 -20.78 13.17
CA ASP A 49 -11.97 -20.26 14.27
C ASP A 49 -11.32 -19.06 14.97
N ASP A 50 -10.04 -18.84 14.75
CA ASP A 50 -9.25 -17.69 15.27
C ASP A 50 -8.29 -17.19 14.18
N PRO A 51 -8.81 -16.49 13.15
CA PRO A 51 -8.01 -16.10 12.00
C PRO A 51 -7.11 -14.90 12.27
N VAL A 52 -6.01 -14.84 11.53
CA VAL A 52 -5.23 -13.60 11.35
C VAL A 52 -5.64 -12.92 10.04
N TYR A 53 -5.91 -11.64 10.10
CA TYR A 53 -6.28 -10.80 8.97
C TYR A 53 -5.03 -10.08 8.43
N LEU A 54 -4.64 -10.41 7.22
CA LEU A 54 -3.40 -9.94 6.62
C LEU A 54 -3.65 -8.79 5.65
N THR A 55 -2.91 -7.71 5.84
CA THR A 55 -2.76 -6.63 4.87
C THR A 55 -1.54 -6.87 4.00
N ALA A 56 -1.72 -6.85 2.68
CA ALA A 56 -0.62 -6.81 1.73
C ALA A 56 -0.10 -5.37 1.62
N HIS A 57 1.02 -5.07 2.27
CA HIS A 57 1.66 -3.75 2.27
C HIS A 57 2.12 -3.38 0.86
N ARG A 58 1.53 -2.33 0.29
CA ARG A 58 1.72 -1.88 -1.12
C ARG A 58 1.39 -2.95 -2.15
N GLY A 59 0.36 -3.78 -1.85
CA GLY A 59 0.04 -4.99 -2.59
C GLY A 59 0.98 -6.15 -2.27
N SER A 60 0.91 -7.27 -3.03
CA SER A 60 1.86 -8.38 -2.86
C SER A 60 3.25 -8.01 -3.40
N CYS A 61 3.93 -7.12 -2.68
CA CYS A 61 5.21 -6.56 -3.08
C CYS A 61 6.38 -7.58 -3.01
N ALA A 62 6.13 -8.78 -2.49
CA ALA A 62 7.05 -9.90 -2.63
C ALA A 62 7.10 -10.45 -4.06
N ASP A 63 6.04 -10.33 -4.84
CA ASP A 63 5.86 -10.95 -6.15
C ASP A 63 6.01 -9.97 -7.31
N ALA A 64 5.59 -8.72 -7.12
CA ALA A 64 5.56 -7.67 -8.14
C ALA A 64 6.07 -6.35 -7.57
N PRO A 65 6.37 -5.34 -8.40
CA PRO A 65 6.74 -4.01 -7.91
C PRO A 65 5.66 -3.47 -6.96
N GLN A 66 6.10 -2.91 -5.82
CA GLN A 66 5.19 -2.29 -4.85
C GLN A 66 4.33 -1.20 -5.51
N ASN A 67 3.13 -0.99 -4.98
CA ASN A 67 2.23 0.06 -5.47
C ASN A 67 1.93 -0.05 -6.98
N SER A 68 1.81 -1.28 -7.48
CA SER A 68 1.54 -1.55 -8.89
C SER A 68 0.32 -2.44 -9.08
N LEU A 69 -0.35 -2.27 -10.20
CA LEU A 69 -1.54 -3.06 -10.54
C LEU A 69 -1.31 -4.59 -10.45
N PRO A 70 -0.16 -5.16 -10.91
CA PRO A 70 0.14 -6.57 -10.70
C PRO A 70 0.25 -6.99 -9.23
N ALA A 71 0.80 -6.12 -8.35
CA ALA A 71 0.92 -6.40 -6.92
C ALA A 71 -0.46 -6.48 -6.25
N PHE A 72 -1.38 -5.58 -6.61
CA PHE A 72 -2.74 -5.58 -6.09
C PHE A 72 -3.56 -6.77 -6.57
N LYS A 73 -3.51 -7.07 -7.88
CA LYS A 73 -4.15 -8.28 -8.43
C LYS A 73 -3.63 -9.55 -7.77
N LYS A 74 -2.33 -9.60 -7.47
CA LYS A 74 -1.73 -10.74 -6.77
C LYS A 74 -2.19 -10.82 -5.32
N ALA A 75 -2.38 -9.71 -4.63
CA ALA A 75 -2.93 -9.69 -3.28
C ALA A 75 -4.38 -10.25 -3.24
N VAL A 76 -5.21 -9.88 -4.21
CA VAL A 76 -6.57 -10.42 -4.37
C VAL A 76 -6.53 -11.92 -4.67
N GLU A 77 -5.68 -12.36 -5.61
CA GLU A 77 -5.51 -13.79 -5.95
C GLU A 77 -5.12 -14.64 -4.74
N LEU A 78 -4.26 -14.09 -3.87
CA LEU A 78 -3.77 -14.76 -2.66
C LEU A 78 -4.76 -14.69 -1.48
N GLY A 79 -5.86 -13.96 -1.63
CA GLY A 79 -6.91 -13.85 -0.62
C GLY A 79 -6.49 -13.07 0.62
N TYR A 80 -5.65 -12.03 0.47
CA TYR A 80 -5.39 -11.10 1.57
C TYR A 80 -6.69 -10.44 2.04
N TYR A 81 -6.76 -10.11 3.33
CA TYR A 81 -7.91 -9.41 3.89
C TYR A 81 -8.01 -7.99 3.35
N THR A 82 -6.88 -7.28 3.34
CA THR A 82 -6.75 -5.97 2.71
C THR A 82 -5.52 -5.93 1.81
N ALA A 83 -5.50 -4.99 0.87
CA ALA A 83 -4.29 -4.64 0.14
C ALA A 83 -4.12 -3.12 0.23
N GLU A 84 -3.02 -2.73 0.84
CA GLU A 84 -2.72 -1.33 1.10
C GLU A 84 -2.06 -0.68 -0.12
N CYS A 85 -2.35 0.61 -0.33
CA CYS A 85 -1.68 1.48 -1.29
C CYS A 85 -1.45 2.88 -0.73
N ASP A 86 -0.41 3.53 -1.24
CA ASP A 86 -0.11 4.95 -0.96
C ASP A 86 -0.61 5.83 -2.11
N ILE A 87 -1.39 6.87 -1.84
CA ILE A 87 -1.85 7.78 -2.88
C ILE A 87 -1.24 9.17 -2.77
N ARG A 88 -0.88 9.74 -3.94
CA ARG A 88 -0.34 11.09 -4.07
C ARG A 88 -0.98 11.84 -5.23
N LEU A 89 -1.05 13.16 -5.12
CA LEU A 89 -1.51 14.03 -6.19
C LEU A 89 -0.40 14.33 -7.20
N THR A 90 -0.77 14.31 -8.47
CA THR A 90 0.03 14.87 -9.56
C THR A 90 -0.16 16.39 -9.62
N LYS A 91 0.61 17.08 -10.47
CA LYS A 91 0.53 18.51 -10.71
C LYS A 91 -0.87 19.00 -11.14
N ASP A 92 -1.62 18.15 -11.82
CA ASP A 92 -2.98 18.39 -12.33
C ASP A 92 -4.07 17.73 -11.50
N ASP A 93 -3.80 17.54 -10.20
CA ASP A 93 -4.75 17.05 -9.18
C ASP A 93 -5.33 15.65 -9.50
N LYS A 94 -4.53 14.75 -10.08
CA LYS A 94 -4.90 13.34 -10.25
C LYS A 94 -4.24 12.46 -9.21
N TRP A 95 -5.00 11.56 -8.60
CA TRP A 95 -4.45 10.60 -7.66
C TRP A 95 -3.74 9.45 -8.38
N VAL A 96 -2.50 9.21 -7.99
CA VAL A 96 -1.69 8.08 -8.45
C VAL A 96 -1.11 7.34 -7.26
N VAL A 97 -0.76 6.07 -7.47
CA VAL A 97 -0.30 5.19 -6.40
C VAL A 97 1.22 5.19 -6.34
N LEU A 98 1.78 5.81 -5.30
CA LEU A 98 3.21 5.96 -5.09
C LEU A 98 3.53 6.31 -3.63
N HIS A 99 4.44 5.55 -3.00
CA HIS A 99 4.85 5.81 -1.60
C HIS A 99 5.68 7.08 -1.45
N ASN A 100 6.82 7.16 -2.15
CA ASN A 100 7.73 8.30 -2.02
C ASN A 100 7.16 9.54 -2.70
N ASP A 101 7.56 10.71 -2.25
CA ASP A 101 7.28 11.97 -2.93
C ASP A 101 8.05 12.12 -4.25
N THR A 102 9.15 11.35 -4.42
CA THR A 102 9.95 11.30 -5.65
C THR A 102 9.75 9.98 -6.39
N VAL A 103 9.89 10.03 -7.71
CA VAL A 103 9.66 8.88 -8.60
C VAL A 103 10.91 8.00 -8.78
N ASP A 104 12.08 8.46 -8.38
CA ASP A 104 13.39 7.87 -8.74
C ASP A 104 13.62 6.48 -8.12
N SER A 105 12.91 6.10 -7.07
CA SER A 105 13.08 4.76 -6.46
C SER A 105 12.55 3.65 -7.35
N LEU A 106 11.46 3.87 -8.06
CA LEU A 106 10.77 2.86 -8.88
C LEU A 106 10.95 3.09 -10.39
N PHE A 107 11.11 4.34 -10.82
CA PHE A 107 11.11 4.72 -12.23
C PHE A 107 12.47 5.20 -12.73
N CYS A 108 12.66 5.17 -14.04
CA CYS A 108 13.86 5.71 -14.68
C CYS A 108 13.93 7.25 -14.63
N GLN A 109 12.78 7.89 -14.49
CA GLN A 109 12.63 9.33 -14.33
C GLN A 109 13.04 9.77 -12.91
N LYS A 110 13.27 11.07 -12.73
CA LYS A 110 13.64 11.70 -11.46
C LYS A 110 12.80 12.94 -11.24
N GLY A 111 12.52 13.23 -9.99
CA GLY A 111 11.78 14.41 -9.56
C GLY A 111 10.63 14.07 -8.64
N ARG A 112 9.91 15.09 -8.17
CA ARG A 112 8.76 14.93 -7.28
C ARG A 112 7.52 14.64 -8.12
N ILE A 113 6.62 13.80 -7.60
CA ILE A 113 5.39 13.43 -8.30
C ILE A 113 4.51 14.64 -8.60
N GLU A 114 4.47 15.61 -7.71
CA GLU A 114 3.70 16.86 -7.82
C GLU A 114 4.20 17.82 -8.91
N ASP A 115 5.38 17.58 -9.47
CA ASP A 115 5.93 18.38 -10.58
C ASP A 115 5.43 17.90 -11.95
N PHE A 116 4.84 16.71 -12.02
CA PHE A 116 4.41 16.04 -13.25
C PHE A 116 2.88 15.95 -13.36
N THR A 117 2.37 16.14 -14.57
CA THR A 117 0.97 15.85 -14.89
C THR A 117 0.71 14.35 -14.93
N TYR A 118 -0.58 13.95 -14.83
CA TYR A 118 -0.98 12.55 -14.93
C TYR A 118 -0.52 11.90 -16.24
N ASP A 119 -0.67 12.59 -17.36
CA ASP A 119 -0.23 12.07 -18.67
C ASP A 119 1.27 11.83 -18.73
N GLU A 120 2.07 12.72 -18.13
CA GLU A 120 3.53 12.55 -18.04
C GLU A 120 3.89 11.32 -17.21
N VAL A 121 3.33 11.16 -16.00
CA VAL A 121 3.67 10.01 -15.13
C VAL A 121 3.24 8.67 -15.72
N ARG A 122 2.19 8.65 -16.54
CA ARG A 122 1.74 7.45 -17.27
C ARG A 122 2.71 7.01 -18.38
N THR A 123 3.71 7.82 -18.72
CA THR A 123 4.80 7.45 -19.64
C THR A 123 6.03 6.87 -18.93
N PHE A 124 6.09 6.92 -17.60
CA PHE A 124 7.26 6.51 -16.84
C PHE A 124 7.52 5.00 -16.94
N THR A 125 8.81 4.66 -16.93
CA THR A 125 9.25 3.27 -17.07
C THR A 125 9.80 2.76 -15.75
N TYR A 126 9.23 1.66 -15.26
CA TYR A 126 9.75 0.96 -14.08
C TYR A 126 11.18 0.48 -14.31
N LYS A 127 12.02 0.67 -13.30
CA LYS A 127 13.40 0.18 -13.26
C LYS A 127 13.69 -0.73 -12.08
N HIS A 128 12.77 -0.81 -11.11
CA HIS A 128 12.97 -1.51 -9.85
C HIS A 128 11.70 -2.19 -9.35
N GLY A 129 11.87 -3.20 -8.51
CA GLY A 129 10.81 -3.98 -7.88
C GLY A 129 10.83 -5.45 -8.31
N PRO A 130 10.29 -6.35 -7.50
CA PRO A 130 10.28 -7.78 -7.79
C PRO A 130 9.67 -8.08 -9.15
N ASN A 131 10.39 -8.83 -9.97
CA ASN A 131 9.95 -9.29 -11.29
C ASN A 131 9.51 -8.17 -12.27
N PHE A 132 9.86 -6.89 -12.04
CA PHE A 132 9.38 -5.78 -12.88
C PHE A 132 9.56 -6.02 -14.39
N TRP A 133 10.61 -6.75 -14.81
CA TRP A 133 10.88 -7.10 -16.21
C TRP A 133 9.87 -8.08 -16.83
N LYS A 134 8.99 -8.70 -16.04
CA LYS A 134 7.92 -9.59 -16.52
C LYS A 134 6.67 -8.81 -16.95
N TYR A 135 6.60 -7.54 -16.59
CA TYR A 135 5.43 -6.70 -16.82
C TYR A 135 5.77 -5.64 -17.88
N ASP A 136 5.75 -6.05 -19.15
CA ASP A 136 6.01 -5.14 -20.26
C ASP A 136 4.97 -4.02 -20.29
N GLY A 137 5.43 -2.77 -20.49
CA GLY A 137 4.56 -1.61 -20.50
C GLY A 137 3.89 -1.26 -19.17
N LEU A 138 4.41 -1.78 -18.03
CA LEU A 138 3.88 -1.44 -16.70
C LEU A 138 3.96 0.07 -16.48
N LYS A 139 2.80 0.66 -16.15
CA LYS A 139 2.64 2.09 -15.84
C LYS A 139 2.43 2.30 -14.35
N ILE A 140 2.68 3.53 -13.88
CA ILE A 140 2.23 3.92 -12.54
C ILE A 140 0.73 3.65 -12.41
N CYS A 141 0.32 3.03 -11.31
CA CYS A 141 -1.08 2.72 -11.07
C CYS A 141 -1.85 4.02 -10.78
N SER A 142 -2.99 4.26 -11.40
CA SER A 142 -3.90 5.29 -10.94
C SER A 142 -4.71 4.82 -9.74
N TYR A 143 -5.26 5.75 -8.98
CA TYR A 143 -6.12 5.43 -7.85
C TYR A 143 -7.38 4.69 -8.29
N GLU A 144 -7.93 5.07 -9.44
CA GLU A 144 -9.08 4.41 -10.05
C GLU A 144 -8.77 2.95 -10.45
N GLU A 145 -7.62 2.71 -11.11
CA GLU A 145 -7.17 1.35 -11.47
C GLU A 145 -6.95 0.46 -10.23
N TYR A 146 -6.45 1.06 -9.14
CA TYR A 146 -6.32 0.38 -7.86
C TYR A 146 -7.70 -0.03 -7.32
N LEU A 147 -8.64 0.90 -7.18
CA LEU A 147 -9.98 0.63 -6.66
C LEU A 147 -10.74 -0.40 -7.52
N ASP A 148 -10.63 -0.30 -8.85
CA ASP A 148 -11.26 -1.25 -9.78
C ASP A 148 -10.84 -2.71 -9.53
N THR A 149 -9.64 -2.91 -8.96
CA THR A 149 -9.13 -4.25 -8.64
C THR A 149 -9.96 -4.96 -7.57
N PHE A 150 -10.66 -4.23 -6.71
CA PHE A 150 -11.37 -4.78 -5.55
C PHE A 150 -12.87 -4.95 -5.76
N VAL A 151 -13.42 -4.41 -6.85
CA VAL A 151 -14.85 -4.54 -7.15
C VAL A 151 -15.22 -6.01 -7.33
N GLY A 152 -16.20 -6.48 -6.52
CA GLY A 152 -16.67 -7.87 -6.55
C GLY A 152 -15.71 -8.90 -5.93
N THR A 153 -14.69 -8.46 -5.18
CA THR A 153 -13.76 -9.34 -4.45
C THR A 153 -14.03 -9.29 -2.94
N ASN A 154 -13.40 -10.23 -2.20
CA ASN A 154 -13.42 -10.23 -0.73
C ASN A 154 -12.23 -9.49 -0.10
N THR A 155 -11.24 -9.06 -0.91
CA THR A 155 -10.12 -8.26 -0.44
C THR A 155 -10.56 -6.79 -0.38
N ARG A 156 -10.28 -6.12 0.72
CA ARG A 156 -10.66 -4.72 0.95
C ARG A 156 -9.56 -3.77 0.46
N PRO A 157 -9.88 -2.65 -0.17
CA PRO A 157 -8.90 -1.59 -0.44
C PRO A 157 -8.55 -0.85 0.86
N GLN A 158 -7.25 -0.62 1.08
CA GLN A 158 -6.71 0.18 2.19
C GLN A 158 -5.84 1.29 1.60
N ILE A 159 -6.21 2.55 1.85
CA ILE A 159 -5.71 3.71 1.12
C ILE A 159 -4.98 4.65 2.09
N GLU A 160 -3.66 4.75 1.97
CA GLU A 160 -2.88 5.75 2.68
C GLU A 160 -2.80 7.07 1.90
N ILE A 161 -3.24 8.17 2.52
CA ILE A 161 -3.15 9.50 1.95
C ILE A 161 -1.79 10.12 2.30
N LYS A 162 -0.88 10.20 1.32
CA LYS A 162 0.48 10.74 1.48
C LYS A 162 0.58 12.24 1.15
N THR A 163 -0.35 12.77 0.38
CA THR A 163 -0.33 14.20 0.05
C THR A 163 -0.99 14.99 1.16
N GLU A 164 -0.31 16.04 1.59
CA GLU A 164 -0.82 16.98 2.58
C GLU A 164 -1.87 17.91 1.92
N THR A 165 -3.12 17.47 1.94
CA THR A 165 -4.26 18.19 1.36
C THR A 165 -5.52 17.95 2.16
N TYR A 166 -6.47 18.90 2.14
CA TYR A 166 -7.78 18.76 2.77
C TYR A 166 -8.92 19.04 1.76
N ASP A 167 -8.69 19.95 0.84
CA ASP A 167 -9.67 20.37 -0.16
C ASP A 167 -9.90 19.35 -1.28
N LYS A 168 -9.04 18.33 -1.40
CA LYS A 168 -9.17 17.25 -2.38
C LYS A 168 -9.66 15.91 -1.79
N LEU A 169 -9.85 15.81 -0.48
CA LEU A 169 -10.21 14.56 0.18
C LEU A 169 -11.57 14.01 -0.29
N TYR A 170 -12.51 14.90 -0.66
CA TYR A 170 -13.78 14.47 -1.22
C TYR A 170 -13.61 13.62 -2.49
N THR A 171 -12.58 13.88 -3.31
CA THR A 171 -12.32 13.09 -4.53
C THR A 171 -11.87 11.65 -4.23
N VAL A 172 -11.21 11.44 -3.08
CA VAL A 172 -10.87 10.09 -2.59
C VAL A 172 -12.14 9.33 -2.26
N VAL A 173 -13.05 9.95 -1.51
CA VAL A 173 -14.33 9.36 -1.11
C VAL A 173 -15.25 9.13 -2.30
N ASP A 174 -15.35 10.10 -3.22
CA ASP A 174 -16.18 9.97 -4.42
C ASP A 174 -15.75 8.81 -5.32
N ALA A 175 -14.44 8.59 -5.46
CA ALA A 175 -13.92 7.46 -6.24
C ALA A 175 -14.26 6.10 -5.60
N VAL A 176 -14.24 6.01 -4.26
CA VAL A 176 -14.67 4.82 -3.49
C VAL A 176 -16.17 4.58 -3.69
N LYS A 177 -17.00 5.63 -3.52
CA LYS A 177 -18.46 5.56 -3.67
C LYS A 177 -18.90 5.19 -5.08
N ALA A 178 -18.22 5.73 -6.09
CA ALA A 178 -18.51 5.42 -7.50
C ALA A 178 -18.39 3.92 -7.81
N ARG A 179 -17.73 3.14 -6.94
CA ARG A 179 -17.52 1.70 -7.06
C ARG A 179 -18.32 0.87 -6.05
N GLY A 180 -19.08 1.52 -5.17
CA GLY A 180 -19.82 0.83 -4.10
C GLY A 180 -18.90 0.19 -3.05
N LEU A 181 -17.72 0.78 -2.82
CA LEU A 181 -16.70 0.25 -1.90
C LEU A 181 -16.71 0.93 -0.53
N GLU A 182 -17.62 1.86 -0.25
CA GLU A 182 -17.65 2.67 0.98
C GLU A 182 -17.73 1.85 2.27
N LYS A 183 -18.33 0.66 2.23
CA LYS A 183 -18.41 -0.26 3.37
C LYS A 183 -17.22 -1.21 3.51
N SER A 184 -16.38 -1.27 2.48
CA SER A 184 -15.21 -2.15 2.46
C SER A 184 -13.90 -1.39 2.46
N ALA A 185 -13.88 -0.13 2.01
CA ALA A 185 -12.68 0.68 2.00
C ALA A 185 -12.22 1.06 3.40
N ILE A 186 -10.91 1.11 3.58
CA ILE A 186 -10.23 1.63 4.75
C ILE A 186 -9.38 2.81 4.29
N VAL A 187 -9.49 3.95 4.96
CA VAL A 187 -8.60 5.09 4.71
C VAL A 187 -7.65 5.22 5.90
N ILE A 188 -6.36 5.33 5.60
CA ILE A 188 -5.32 5.45 6.62
C ILE A 188 -4.52 6.74 6.44
N SER A 189 -4.08 7.34 7.53
CA SER A 189 -3.24 8.55 7.51
C SER A 189 -2.54 8.76 8.84
N PHE A 190 -1.33 9.33 8.79
CA PHE A 190 -0.65 9.93 9.95
C PHE A 190 -1.27 11.28 10.34
N ASP A 191 -2.02 11.93 9.44
CA ASP A 191 -2.68 13.19 9.74
C ASP A 191 -4.12 12.96 10.22
N LEU A 192 -4.30 13.08 11.54
CA LEU A 192 -5.61 12.94 12.18
C LEU A 192 -6.67 13.90 11.63
N LYS A 193 -6.26 15.07 11.10
CA LYS A 193 -7.21 16.02 10.50
C LYS A 193 -7.77 15.48 9.19
N GLN A 194 -6.94 14.81 8.38
CA GLN A 194 -7.42 14.15 7.16
C GLN A 194 -8.48 13.09 7.50
N LEU A 195 -8.24 12.26 8.51
CA LEU A 195 -9.20 11.25 8.96
C LEU A 195 -10.52 11.89 9.44
N LYS A 196 -10.43 12.98 10.20
CA LYS A 196 -11.61 13.75 10.63
C LYS A 196 -12.40 14.32 9.45
N GLU A 197 -11.73 14.83 8.42
CA GLU A 197 -12.41 15.33 7.22
C GLU A 197 -13.04 14.18 6.41
N ILE A 198 -12.36 13.05 6.23
CA ILE A 198 -12.96 11.86 5.58
C ILE A 198 -14.21 11.41 6.34
N ASN A 199 -14.15 11.33 7.69
CA ASN A 199 -15.31 10.94 8.50
C ASN A 199 -16.51 11.88 8.33
N LYS A 200 -16.27 13.17 8.15
CA LYS A 200 -17.33 14.16 7.88
C LYS A 200 -17.96 13.96 6.49
N ILE A 201 -17.15 13.57 5.49
CA ILE A 201 -17.63 13.35 4.12
C ILE A 201 -18.44 12.04 4.05
N ASP A 202 -17.95 10.97 4.68
CA ASP A 202 -18.65 9.69 4.76
C ASP A 202 -18.20 8.86 5.97
N SER A 203 -19.06 8.77 6.97
CA SER A 203 -18.80 8.00 8.21
C SER A 203 -18.93 6.48 8.06
N ASN A 204 -19.30 5.96 6.88
CA ASN A 204 -19.31 4.52 6.62
C ASN A 204 -17.89 3.98 6.28
N ILE A 205 -16.96 4.86 5.91
CA ILE A 205 -15.58 4.47 5.62
C ILE A 205 -14.86 4.18 6.93
N GLU A 206 -14.24 3.02 7.04
CA GLU A 206 -13.40 2.65 8.18
C GLU A 206 -12.08 3.43 8.12
N LEU A 207 -11.63 3.96 9.25
CA LEU A 207 -10.47 4.83 9.35
C LEU A 207 -9.42 4.20 10.26
N TRP A 208 -8.15 4.18 9.82
CA TRP A 208 -7.06 3.73 10.69
C TRP A 208 -6.03 4.85 10.86
N TYR A 209 -5.82 5.24 12.11
CA TYR A 209 -4.86 6.28 12.47
C TYR A 209 -3.46 5.68 12.54
N LEU A 210 -2.60 6.05 11.58
CA LEU A 210 -1.19 5.66 11.53
C LEU A 210 -0.43 6.41 12.63
N ILE A 211 0.29 5.67 13.45
CA ILE A 211 1.09 6.19 14.55
C ILE A 211 2.39 5.40 14.70
N ASP A 212 3.43 6.04 15.20
CA ASP A 212 4.65 5.31 15.55
C ASP A 212 4.42 4.51 16.84
N LYS A 213 4.04 5.18 17.94
CA LYS A 213 3.88 4.56 19.24
C LYS A 213 2.46 4.75 19.78
N ILE A 214 1.91 3.70 20.37
CA ILE A 214 0.64 3.74 21.10
C ILE A 214 0.81 4.53 22.38
N THR A 215 -0.05 5.52 22.61
CA THR A 215 -0.15 6.31 23.82
C THR A 215 -1.61 6.52 24.24
N PRO A 216 -1.89 6.85 25.51
CA PRO A 216 -3.26 7.20 25.91
C PRO A 216 -3.87 8.35 25.10
N GLU A 217 -3.02 9.31 24.68
CA GLU A 217 -3.46 10.48 23.91
C GLU A 217 -3.98 10.07 22.54
N ASN A 218 -3.22 9.27 21.79
CA ASN A 218 -3.66 8.91 20.42
C ASN A 218 -4.81 7.88 20.42
N ILE A 219 -4.95 7.06 21.48
CA ILE A 219 -6.15 6.26 21.71
C ILE A 219 -7.38 7.18 21.87
N ALA A 220 -7.29 8.18 22.75
CA ALA A 220 -8.38 9.12 22.98
C ALA A 220 -8.69 9.96 21.75
N GLU A 221 -7.68 10.39 21.00
CA GLU A 221 -7.84 11.13 19.73
C GLU A 221 -8.56 10.31 18.67
N ALA A 222 -8.22 9.02 18.52
CA ALA A 222 -8.89 8.12 17.58
C ALA A 222 -10.36 7.90 17.99
N GLN A 223 -10.62 7.55 19.27
CA GLN A 223 -11.96 7.34 19.79
C GLN A 223 -12.86 8.58 19.68
N ALA A 224 -12.27 9.78 19.74
CA ALA A 224 -13.00 11.05 19.59
C ALA A 224 -13.50 11.31 18.15
N ILE A 225 -13.03 10.57 17.15
CA ILE A 225 -13.52 10.68 15.76
C ILE A 225 -14.81 9.87 15.58
N GLY A 226 -14.84 8.64 16.09
CA GLY A 226 -15.98 7.73 15.99
C GLY A 226 -15.61 6.27 16.24
N ASP A 227 -16.62 5.41 16.29
CA ASP A 227 -16.45 3.97 16.56
C ASP A 227 -15.82 3.20 15.36
N ASN A 228 -15.75 3.83 14.20
CA ASN A 228 -15.17 3.28 12.98
C ASN A 228 -13.66 3.57 12.86
N VAL A 229 -13.01 4.04 13.92
CA VAL A 229 -11.59 4.43 13.90
C VAL A 229 -10.75 3.43 14.69
N TRP A 230 -9.68 2.96 14.05
CA TRP A 230 -8.69 2.04 14.59
C TRP A 230 -7.33 2.71 14.70
N LEU A 231 -6.40 2.10 15.44
CA LEU A 231 -5.00 2.45 15.40
C LEU A 231 -4.24 1.56 14.42
N SER A 232 -3.30 2.15 13.69
CA SER A 232 -2.33 1.44 12.88
C SER A 232 -0.90 1.81 13.34
N PRO A 233 -0.40 1.13 14.39
CA PRO A 233 0.89 1.44 15.01
C PRO A 233 2.06 0.75 14.30
N CYS A 234 3.24 1.41 14.33
CA CYS A 234 4.51 0.82 13.94
C CYS A 234 4.92 -0.30 14.92
N TYR A 235 5.15 -1.52 14.42
CA TYR A 235 5.52 -2.66 15.26
C TYR A 235 6.83 -2.39 16.07
N ASP A 236 7.87 -1.91 15.39
CA ASP A 236 9.19 -1.72 15.98
C ASP A 236 9.22 -0.65 17.08
N SER A 237 8.21 0.21 17.17
CA SER A 237 8.12 1.30 18.14
C SER A 237 7.30 0.94 19.39
N ASN A 238 6.73 -0.27 19.45
CA ASN A 238 5.79 -0.68 20.50
C ASN A 238 6.26 -1.93 21.25
N ASP A 239 6.07 -1.90 22.56
CA ASP A 239 6.30 -3.01 23.47
C ASP A 239 4.97 -3.68 23.90
N GLU A 240 5.05 -4.74 24.69
CA GLU A 240 3.88 -5.48 25.14
C GLU A 240 2.91 -4.63 25.98
N ASP A 241 3.42 -3.68 26.75
CA ASP A 241 2.59 -2.85 27.61
C ASP A 241 1.79 -1.86 26.78
N SER A 242 2.39 -1.24 25.75
CA SER A 242 1.67 -0.36 24.83
C SER A 242 0.63 -1.13 23.97
N ILE A 243 0.94 -2.37 23.55
CA ILE A 243 -0.02 -3.22 22.85
C ILE A 243 -1.23 -3.54 23.74
N LYS A 244 -0.98 -3.96 24.98
CA LYS A 244 -2.04 -4.23 25.97
C LYS A 244 -2.88 -3.00 26.27
N LEU A 245 -2.25 -1.82 26.37
CA LEU A 245 -2.97 -0.56 26.58
C LEU A 245 -4.05 -0.33 25.52
N ALA A 246 -3.76 -0.55 24.24
CA ALA A 246 -4.74 -0.40 23.16
C ALA A 246 -5.83 -1.48 23.22
N LEU A 247 -5.45 -2.74 23.46
CA LEU A 247 -6.39 -3.86 23.56
C LEU A 247 -7.36 -3.67 24.74
N ASP A 248 -6.86 -3.24 25.89
CA ASP A 248 -7.66 -2.98 27.10
C ASP A 248 -8.60 -1.78 26.92
N ALA A 249 -8.21 -0.80 26.09
CA ALA A 249 -9.07 0.31 25.69
C ALA A 249 -10.16 -0.09 24.69
N GLY A 250 -10.14 -1.33 24.19
CA GLY A 250 -11.12 -1.85 23.23
C GLY A 250 -11.06 -1.23 21.84
N ILE A 251 -9.95 -0.55 21.51
CA ILE A 251 -9.75 -0.01 20.15
C ILE A 251 -9.13 -1.06 19.24
N GLY A 252 -9.60 -1.15 17.98
CA GLY A 252 -9.01 -2.02 16.98
C GLY A 252 -7.57 -1.62 16.67
N VAL A 253 -6.69 -2.61 16.45
CA VAL A 253 -5.29 -2.39 16.11
C VAL A 253 -4.83 -3.23 14.93
N SER A 254 -4.03 -2.64 14.02
CA SER A 254 -3.37 -3.31 12.91
C SER A 254 -1.91 -2.87 12.82
N PHE A 255 -0.98 -3.77 13.06
CA PHE A 255 0.46 -3.44 13.15
C PHE A 255 1.18 -3.51 11.81
N TRP A 256 1.97 -2.50 11.48
CA TRP A 256 2.90 -2.42 10.33
C TRP A 256 4.34 -2.20 10.80
N THR A 257 5.39 -2.69 10.12
CA THR A 257 5.36 -3.74 9.11
C THR A 257 5.93 -5.02 9.71
N VAL A 258 5.15 -6.08 9.73
CA VAL A 258 5.51 -7.34 10.39
C VAL A 258 6.00 -8.33 9.33
N ASN A 259 7.29 -8.68 9.37
CA ASN A 259 7.94 -9.44 8.31
C ASN A 259 8.60 -10.74 8.78
N THR A 260 8.40 -11.14 10.05
CA THR A 260 8.92 -12.41 10.58
C THR A 260 7.81 -13.25 11.22
N VAL A 261 8.00 -14.57 11.25
CA VAL A 261 7.09 -15.50 11.93
C VAL A 261 7.08 -15.23 13.44
N GLU A 262 8.24 -14.90 14.00
CA GLU A 262 8.42 -14.64 15.43
C GLU A 262 7.59 -13.43 15.87
N ASP A 263 7.67 -12.32 15.15
CA ASP A 263 6.92 -11.10 15.45
C ASP A 263 5.42 -11.31 15.26
N ALA A 264 5.02 -11.99 14.17
CA ALA A 264 3.62 -12.32 13.94
C ALA A 264 3.06 -13.21 15.06
N LYS A 265 3.84 -14.19 15.53
CA LYS A 265 3.45 -15.05 16.64
C LYS A 265 3.33 -14.28 17.96
N LYS A 266 4.28 -13.40 18.25
CA LYS A 266 4.25 -12.55 19.44
C LYS A 266 2.98 -11.69 19.47
N LEU A 267 2.64 -11.04 18.37
CA LEU A 267 1.41 -10.26 18.26
C LEU A 267 0.14 -11.13 18.40
N TYR A 268 0.13 -12.30 17.77
CA TYR A 268 -0.99 -13.23 17.87
C TYR A 268 -1.21 -13.73 19.30
N ASP A 269 -0.14 -14.10 20.00
CA ASP A 269 -0.18 -14.54 21.41
C ASP A 269 -0.68 -13.44 22.36
N LEU A 270 -0.43 -12.15 22.02
CA LEU A 270 -0.94 -10.99 22.75
C LEU A 270 -2.41 -10.66 22.43
N GLY A 271 -3.04 -11.32 21.46
CA GLY A 271 -4.43 -11.09 21.07
C GLY A 271 -4.62 -10.21 19.84
N VAL A 272 -3.55 -9.72 19.21
CA VAL A 272 -3.63 -8.97 17.93
C VAL A 272 -4.00 -9.93 16.80
N ARG A 273 -4.91 -9.51 15.93
CA ARG A 273 -5.40 -10.31 14.79
C ARG A 273 -5.17 -9.66 13.44
N TYR A 274 -4.78 -8.40 13.39
CA TYR A 274 -4.58 -7.65 12.14
C TYR A 274 -3.12 -7.24 12.03
N ILE A 275 -2.46 -7.65 10.97
CA ILE A 275 -1.05 -7.33 10.69
C ILE A 275 -0.86 -7.01 9.22
N GLU A 276 0.04 -6.08 8.96
CA GLU A 276 0.44 -5.64 7.64
C GLU A 276 1.86 -6.10 7.34
N SER A 277 2.08 -6.67 6.16
CA SER A 277 3.35 -7.30 5.82
C SER A 277 3.73 -7.15 4.35
N ASP A 278 5.05 -7.13 4.11
CA ASP A 278 5.64 -7.21 2.76
C ASP A 278 5.66 -8.64 2.21
N ILE A 279 5.71 -9.67 3.09
CA ILE A 279 6.05 -11.03 2.69
C ILE A 279 5.21 -12.13 3.36
N ILE A 280 4.47 -11.83 4.41
CA ILE A 280 3.62 -12.82 5.08
C ILE A 280 2.33 -13.02 4.29
N CYS A 281 1.90 -14.28 4.15
CA CYS A 281 0.64 -14.69 3.53
C CYS A 281 -0.09 -15.72 4.41
N LYS A 282 -1.32 -16.08 4.04
CA LYS A 282 -2.11 -17.13 4.71
C LYS A 282 -1.48 -18.49 4.62
#